data_48bb5b4ebcd9902b6a59785a475f6600
#
_entry.id   48bb5b4ebcd9902b6a59785a475f6600
#
_cell.length_a   1.000
_cell.length_b   1.000
_cell.length_c   1.000
_cell.angle_alpha   90.00
_cell.angle_beta   90.00
_cell.angle_gamma   90.00
#
_symmetry.space_group_name_H-M   'P 1'
#
loop_
_entity.id
_entity.type
_entity.pdbx_description
1 polymer ?
#
loop_
_entity_poly.entity_id
_entity_poly.type
_entity_poly.pdbx_seq_one_letter_code
_entity_poly.pdbx_strand_id
1 'polypeptide(L)'
;MKKQKEKRTKQRIANDNKKPKARYKIENWPTYNRAMRRRGGVILELPSNIKDLWYAAAGYKAGRPYTYSDVAIETVLTIQAYLRLPLRAMQGFIEAWFAQSGLDLKCPDYTTLCRRRKSLNIRLRHTAAQGPLHLVIDGTGLKISGEGEWKRRIHGTDGKRRGWRKLHLALDALSHQVVGKVLTDKDTHDSEVFEELMRQAAASGRPIKSVKADGAYDTEGCYNAAHAHKAALTTPPRRGAVVQCPHIITRHYKPALAPRDEAIRRIQELGGDDPARAQWKQETGYHQRSLAETGMFRRKTLFAPRLSTKIMKNQQVESLLTINAMNKLTSLGMPRSVKRAA
;
A
#
# COMPACT_ATOMS: atom_id res chain seq x y z
N MET A 1 -17.66 -39.63 -8.53
CA MET A 1 -18.89 -38.81 -8.53
C MET A 1 -19.48 -38.55 -7.14
N LYS A 2 -19.58 -39.51 -6.20
CA LYS A 2 -20.11 -39.29 -4.83
C LYS A 2 -19.39 -38.19 -4.04
N LYS A 3 -18.04 -38.19 -3.98
CA LYS A 3 -17.24 -37.18 -3.25
C LYS A 3 -17.42 -35.75 -3.78
N GLN A 4 -17.70 -35.56 -5.07
CA GLN A 4 -17.97 -34.22 -5.63
C GLN A 4 -19.38 -33.70 -5.30
N LYS A 5 -20.36 -34.59 -5.20
CA LYS A 5 -21.72 -34.25 -4.75
C LYS A 5 -21.72 -33.87 -3.26
N GLU A 6 -21.03 -34.63 -2.40
CA GLU A 6 -20.91 -34.29 -0.97
C GLU A 6 -20.18 -32.94 -0.74
N LYS A 7 -19.13 -32.64 -1.49
CA LYS A 7 -18.46 -31.32 -1.44
C LYS A 7 -19.40 -30.19 -1.84
N ARG A 8 -20.20 -30.36 -2.88
CA ARG A 8 -21.20 -29.37 -3.34
C ARG A 8 -22.32 -29.17 -2.32
N THR A 9 -22.79 -30.26 -1.69
CA THR A 9 -23.84 -30.18 -0.66
C THR A 9 -23.34 -29.51 0.61
N LYS A 10 -22.13 -29.83 1.09
CA LYS A 10 -21.49 -29.13 2.23
C LYS A 10 -21.22 -27.64 1.93
N GLN A 11 -20.85 -27.29 0.69
CA GLN A 11 -20.68 -25.90 0.27
C GLN A 11 -22.02 -25.14 0.17
N ARG A 12 -23.12 -25.79 -0.21
CA ARG A 12 -24.47 -25.20 -0.20
C ARG A 12 -24.94 -24.93 1.21
N ILE A 13 -24.87 -25.91 2.11
CA ILE A 13 -25.26 -25.79 3.54
C ILE A 13 -24.43 -24.70 4.22
N ALA A 14 -23.12 -24.62 3.95
CA ALA A 14 -22.25 -23.57 4.48
C ALA A 14 -22.57 -22.16 3.91
N ASN A 15 -23.16 -22.06 2.71
CA ASN A 15 -23.60 -20.80 2.14
C ASN A 15 -24.98 -20.35 2.67
N ASP A 16 -25.88 -21.28 2.95
CA ASP A 16 -27.21 -20.98 3.50
C ASP A 16 -27.15 -20.49 4.95
N ASN A 17 -26.11 -20.87 5.70
CA ASN A 17 -25.86 -20.39 7.07
C ASN A 17 -25.05 -19.07 7.13
N LYS A 18 -24.70 -18.45 6.01
CA LYS A 18 -24.04 -17.14 6.04
C LYS A 18 -25.03 -16.05 6.43
N LYS A 19 -24.79 -15.40 7.57
CA LYS A 19 -25.50 -14.18 7.95
C LYS A 19 -25.54 -13.23 6.75
N PRO A 20 -26.71 -12.61 6.44
CA PRO A 20 -26.84 -11.73 5.31
C PRO A 20 -25.75 -10.62 5.37
N LYS A 21 -25.08 -10.41 4.26
CA LYS A 21 -24.02 -9.38 4.20
C LYS A 21 -24.62 -8.02 4.48
N ALA A 22 -24.03 -7.29 5.43
CA ALA A 22 -24.44 -5.93 5.73
C ALA A 22 -24.49 -5.08 4.46
N ARG A 23 -25.60 -4.37 4.23
CA ARG A 23 -25.75 -3.44 3.13
C ARG A 23 -25.24 -2.06 3.55
N TYR A 24 -24.53 -1.39 2.67
CA TYR A 24 -23.98 -0.06 2.92
C TYR A 24 -24.53 0.94 1.90
N LYS A 25 -24.69 2.19 2.32
CA LYS A 25 -24.95 3.31 1.40
C LYS A 25 -23.85 4.36 1.56
N ILE A 26 -23.58 5.11 0.50
CA ILE A 26 -22.67 6.24 0.53
C ILE A 26 -23.49 7.47 0.93
N GLU A 27 -23.10 8.12 2.04
CA GLU A 27 -23.78 9.32 2.54
C GLU A 27 -23.37 10.59 1.79
N ASN A 28 -22.09 10.68 1.44
CA ASN A 28 -21.52 11.87 0.82
C ASN A 28 -21.49 11.78 -0.72
N TRP A 29 -22.52 11.19 -1.33
CA TRP A 29 -22.54 10.91 -2.77
C TRP A 29 -22.26 12.15 -3.65
N PRO A 30 -22.85 13.34 -3.43
CA PRO A 30 -22.58 14.50 -4.27
C PRO A 30 -21.10 14.93 -4.24
N THR A 31 -20.50 14.97 -3.04
CA THR A 31 -19.08 15.33 -2.85
C THR A 31 -18.15 14.27 -3.43
N TYR A 32 -18.47 13.00 -3.21
CA TYR A 32 -17.70 11.89 -3.76
C TYR A 32 -17.77 11.86 -5.29
N ASN A 33 -18.95 12.08 -5.89
CA ASN A 33 -19.10 12.13 -7.35
C ASN A 33 -18.30 13.28 -7.97
N ARG A 34 -18.30 14.46 -7.33
CA ARG A 34 -17.43 15.58 -7.72
C ARG A 34 -15.95 15.20 -7.68
N ALA A 35 -15.50 14.50 -6.63
CA ALA A 35 -14.14 14.00 -6.50
C ALA A 35 -13.79 13.01 -7.60
N MET A 36 -14.72 12.11 -7.96
CA MET A 36 -14.53 11.15 -9.06
C MET A 36 -14.33 11.85 -10.42
N ARG A 37 -15.12 12.88 -10.70
CA ARG A 37 -14.94 13.69 -11.93
C ARG A 37 -13.60 14.40 -11.96
N ARG A 38 -13.15 14.98 -10.84
CA ARG A 38 -11.85 15.65 -10.72
C ARG A 38 -10.68 14.69 -10.93
N ARG A 39 -10.82 13.40 -10.61
CA ARG A 39 -9.75 12.41 -10.82
C ARG A 39 -9.32 12.30 -12.30
N GLY A 40 -10.21 12.54 -13.24
CA GLY A 40 -9.87 12.58 -14.66
C GLY A 40 -8.98 13.77 -15.03
N GLY A 41 -9.28 14.95 -14.48
CA GLY A 41 -8.50 16.17 -14.75
C GLY A 41 -7.14 16.19 -14.07
N VAL A 42 -7.03 15.65 -12.86
CA VAL A 42 -5.80 15.70 -12.05
C VAL A 42 -4.58 15.06 -12.73
N ILE A 43 -4.81 14.18 -13.69
CA ILE A 43 -3.75 13.53 -14.49
C ILE A 43 -2.99 14.56 -15.33
N LEU A 44 -3.68 15.61 -15.76
CA LEU A 44 -3.16 16.68 -16.61
C LEU A 44 -2.82 17.96 -15.83
N GLU A 45 -3.00 17.96 -14.49
CA GLU A 45 -2.61 19.10 -13.66
C GLU A 45 -1.09 19.23 -13.57
N LEU A 46 -0.54 20.26 -14.18
CA LEU A 46 0.86 20.65 -14.02
C LEU A 46 0.96 21.81 -13.00
N PRO A 47 2.09 21.90 -12.27
CA PRO A 47 2.38 23.10 -11.48
C PRO A 47 2.37 24.34 -12.36
N SER A 48 1.88 25.48 -11.84
CA SER A 48 1.84 26.74 -12.60
C SER A 48 3.21 27.22 -13.08
N ASN A 49 4.26 26.90 -12.32
CA ASN A 49 5.67 27.20 -12.64
C ASN A 49 6.38 26.04 -13.34
N ILE A 50 5.67 25.16 -14.03
CA ILE A 50 6.27 23.97 -14.66
C ILE A 50 7.35 24.33 -15.68
N LYS A 51 7.25 25.47 -16.37
CA LYS A 51 8.24 25.93 -17.33
C LYS A 51 9.61 26.14 -16.67
N ASP A 52 9.63 26.74 -15.50
CA ASP A 52 10.86 27.02 -14.74
C ASP A 52 11.46 25.74 -14.15
N LEU A 53 10.62 24.76 -13.84
CA LEU A 53 11.00 23.50 -13.22
C LEU A 53 11.32 22.39 -14.23
N TRP A 54 11.09 22.59 -15.52
CA TRP A 54 11.16 21.51 -16.51
C TRP A 54 12.57 21.09 -16.86
N TYR A 55 13.45 22.05 -17.04
CA TYR A 55 14.83 21.80 -17.40
C TYR A 55 15.73 21.73 -16.17
N ALA A 56 16.80 20.95 -16.26
CA ALA A 56 17.76 20.86 -15.18
C ALA A 56 18.49 22.19 -15.02
N ALA A 57 18.68 22.63 -13.77
CA ALA A 57 19.53 23.77 -13.49
C ALA A 57 20.97 23.49 -13.95
N ALA A 58 21.67 24.52 -14.43
CA ALA A 58 23.09 24.44 -14.71
C ALA A 58 23.84 24.11 -13.40
N GLY A 59 24.57 23.01 -13.39
CA GLY A 59 25.33 22.57 -12.23
C GLY A 59 26.49 21.68 -12.64
N TYR A 60 27.54 21.69 -11.83
CA TYR A 60 28.68 20.82 -12.05
C TYR A 60 28.28 19.36 -11.85
N LYS A 61 28.46 18.58 -12.91
CA LYS A 61 28.32 17.12 -12.88
C LYS A 61 29.40 16.51 -13.74
N ALA A 62 30.07 15.49 -13.23
CA ALA A 62 30.99 14.71 -14.03
C ALA A 62 30.23 14.06 -15.20
N GLY A 63 30.68 14.29 -16.43
CA GLY A 63 30.07 13.85 -17.67
C GLY A 63 29.00 14.79 -18.23
N ARG A 64 28.20 14.30 -19.19
CA ARG A 64 27.17 15.12 -19.87
C ARG A 64 26.07 15.53 -18.88
N PRO A 65 25.79 16.84 -18.73
CA PRO A 65 24.74 17.31 -17.84
C PRO A 65 23.35 16.84 -18.27
N TYR A 66 22.44 16.78 -17.32
CA TYR A 66 21.05 16.44 -17.63
C TYR A 66 20.35 17.65 -18.30
N THR A 67 19.60 17.39 -19.36
CA THR A 67 18.74 18.40 -19.99
C THR A 67 17.46 18.62 -19.18
N TYR A 68 16.88 17.54 -18.65
CA TYR A 68 15.61 17.58 -17.95
C TYR A 68 15.79 17.40 -16.43
N SER A 69 15.01 18.13 -15.67
CA SER A 69 14.99 18.03 -14.22
C SER A 69 14.36 16.71 -13.74
N ASP A 70 14.51 16.39 -12.46
CA ASP A 70 13.79 15.28 -11.84
C ASP A 70 12.28 15.50 -11.85
N VAL A 71 11.82 16.77 -11.75
CA VAL A 71 10.39 17.12 -11.83
C VAL A 71 9.80 16.76 -13.19
N ALA A 72 10.49 17.08 -14.29
CA ALA A 72 10.04 16.72 -15.63
C ALA A 72 9.92 15.20 -15.81
N ILE A 73 10.95 14.45 -15.40
CA ILE A 73 10.96 12.99 -15.49
C ILE A 73 9.86 12.37 -14.60
N GLU A 74 9.72 12.85 -13.36
CA GLU A 74 8.68 12.37 -12.43
C GLU A 74 7.28 12.65 -12.98
N THR A 75 7.04 13.84 -13.53
CA THR A 75 5.76 14.23 -14.11
C THR A 75 5.36 13.28 -15.24
N VAL A 76 6.23 13.07 -16.23
CA VAL A 76 5.94 12.18 -17.37
C VAL A 76 5.71 10.74 -16.90
N LEU A 77 6.54 10.23 -15.98
CA LEU A 77 6.39 8.88 -15.45
C LEU A 77 5.13 8.72 -14.57
N THR A 78 4.69 9.78 -13.90
CA THR A 78 3.43 9.79 -13.15
C THR A 78 2.24 9.71 -14.08
N ILE A 79 2.22 10.52 -15.15
CA ILE A 79 1.17 10.46 -16.18
C ILE A 79 1.17 9.07 -16.85
N GLN A 80 2.35 8.53 -17.15
CA GLN A 80 2.50 7.18 -17.66
C GLN A 80 1.87 6.13 -16.73
N ALA A 81 2.05 6.26 -15.41
CA ALA A 81 1.46 5.35 -14.44
C ALA A 81 -0.08 5.39 -14.47
N TYR A 82 -0.68 6.56 -14.64
CA TYR A 82 -2.14 6.70 -14.80
C TYR A 82 -2.65 6.10 -16.11
N LEU A 83 -2.02 6.45 -17.23
CA LEU A 83 -2.48 6.06 -18.56
C LEU A 83 -2.02 4.64 -18.96
N ARG A 84 -1.02 4.09 -18.28
CA ARG A 84 -0.42 2.77 -18.53
C ARG A 84 0.13 2.61 -19.96
N LEU A 85 0.53 3.69 -20.58
CA LEU A 85 1.08 3.68 -21.93
C LEU A 85 2.54 3.14 -21.91
N PRO A 86 2.97 2.43 -22.96
CA PRO A 86 4.40 2.20 -23.19
C PRO A 86 5.16 3.51 -23.32
N LEU A 87 6.45 3.55 -22.92
CA LEU A 87 7.22 4.81 -22.87
C LEU A 87 7.26 5.55 -24.21
N ARG A 88 7.34 4.85 -25.35
CA ARG A 88 7.31 5.49 -26.67
C ARG A 88 5.97 6.16 -26.98
N ALA A 89 4.87 5.46 -26.69
CA ALA A 89 3.54 6.05 -26.85
C ALA A 89 3.31 7.19 -25.86
N MET A 90 3.89 7.10 -24.65
CA MET A 90 3.85 8.17 -23.66
C MET A 90 4.56 9.43 -24.13
N GLN A 91 5.72 9.29 -24.77
CA GLN A 91 6.43 10.42 -25.36
C GLN A 91 5.54 11.12 -26.40
N GLY A 92 4.98 10.40 -27.37
CA GLY A 92 4.10 10.98 -28.39
C GLY A 92 2.85 11.63 -27.80
N PHE A 93 2.28 11.02 -26.72
CA PHE A 93 1.15 11.62 -26.01
C PHE A 93 1.52 12.99 -25.39
N ILE A 94 2.67 13.07 -24.71
CA ILE A 94 3.12 14.34 -24.08
C ILE A 94 3.44 15.38 -25.14
N GLU A 95 4.10 15.01 -26.25
CA GLU A 95 4.41 15.92 -27.36
C GLU A 95 3.12 16.52 -27.95
N ALA A 96 2.13 15.66 -28.25
CA ALA A 96 0.83 16.10 -28.75
C ALA A 96 0.09 16.98 -27.73
N TRP A 97 0.11 16.61 -26.46
CA TRP A 97 -0.55 17.38 -25.41
C TRP A 97 0.08 18.76 -25.22
N PHE A 98 1.41 18.87 -25.23
CA PHE A 98 2.10 20.15 -25.13
C PHE A 98 1.78 21.06 -26.32
N ALA A 99 1.80 20.51 -27.53
CA ALA A 99 1.45 21.25 -28.74
C ALA A 99 0.02 21.79 -28.68
N GLN A 100 -0.96 20.96 -28.28
CA GLN A 100 -2.37 21.36 -28.17
C GLN A 100 -2.62 22.37 -27.04
N SER A 101 -1.82 22.30 -25.96
CA SER A 101 -1.95 23.20 -24.80
C SER A 101 -1.15 24.50 -24.96
N GLY A 102 -0.44 24.72 -26.06
CA GLY A 102 0.42 25.90 -26.27
C GLY A 102 1.61 25.93 -25.29
N LEU A 103 2.04 24.77 -24.77
CA LEU A 103 3.18 24.66 -23.88
C LEU A 103 4.46 24.48 -24.72
N ASP A 104 5.31 25.50 -24.72
CA ASP A 104 6.64 25.43 -25.36
C ASP A 104 7.62 24.66 -24.48
N LEU A 105 7.38 23.33 -24.36
CA LEU A 105 8.22 22.40 -23.61
C LEU A 105 8.52 21.19 -24.48
N LYS A 106 9.77 20.73 -24.45
CA LYS A 106 10.15 19.46 -25.12
C LYS A 106 9.94 18.27 -24.20
N CYS A 107 9.36 17.20 -24.74
CA CYS A 107 9.22 15.96 -23.99
C CYS A 107 10.56 15.24 -23.86
N PRO A 108 10.92 14.70 -22.69
CA PRO A 108 12.06 13.79 -22.58
C PRO A 108 11.86 12.57 -23.46
N ASP A 109 12.89 12.22 -24.23
CA ASP A 109 12.91 10.98 -25.02
C ASP A 109 12.70 9.74 -24.15
N TYR A 110 12.02 8.72 -24.68
CA TYR A 110 11.69 7.49 -23.96
C TYR A 110 12.93 6.78 -23.40
N THR A 111 14.10 6.87 -24.05
CA THR A 111 15.35 6.31 -23.54
C THR A 111 15.88 7.10 -22.34
N THR A 112 15.68 8.41 -22.34
CA THR A 112 15.98 9.30 -21.21
C THR A 112 15.07 8.96 -20.02
N LEU A 113 13.77 8.82 -20.23
CA LEU A 113 12.82 8.39 -19.19
C LEU A 113 13.23 7.02 -18.59
N CYS A 114 13.60 6.07 -19.43
CA CYS A 114 14.04 4.74 -18.99
C CYS A 114 15.32 4.81 -18.15
N ARG A 115 16.33 5.56 -18.60
CA ARG A 115 17.63 5.70 -17.91
C ARG A 115 17.50 6.49 -16.61
N ARG A 116 16.76 7.61 -16.64
CA ARG A 116 16.61 8.51 -15.49
C ARG A 116 15.75 7.94 -14.39
N ARG A 117 14.82 7.02 -14.68
CA ARG A 117 13.94 6.41 -13.68
C ARG A 117 14.71 5.91 -12.46
N LYS A 118 15.81 5.17 -12.65
CA LYS A 118 16.60 4.57 -11.55
C LYS A 118 17.31 5.59 -10.65
N SER A 119 17.52 6.81 -11.12
CA SER A 119 18.22 7.87 -10.40
C SER A 119 17.30 8.92 -9.78
N LEU A 120 15.98 8.78 -9.95
CA LEU A 120 15.02 9.70 -9.34
C LEU A 120 15.01 9.58 -7.82
N ASN A 121 15.15 10.72 -7.16
CA ASN A 121 15.00 10.83 -5.71
C ASN A 121 13.57 11.31 -5.37
N ILE A 122 12.62 10.39 -5.38
CA ILE A 122 11.22 10.68 -5.09
C ILE A 122 10.94 10.39 -3.62
N ARG A 123 10.17 11.26 -2.99
CA ARG A 123 9.66 11.06 -1.63
C ARG A 123 8.20 10.62 -1.65
N LEU A 124 7.82 9.87 -0.63
CA LEU A 124 6.40 9.56 -0.40
C LEU A 124 5.66 10.85 -0.05
N ARG A 125 4.60 11.14 -0.81
CA ARG A 125 3.77 12.35 -0.64
C ARG A 125 2.39 11.95 -0.12
N HIS A 126 1.98 12.63 0.90
CA HIS A 126 0.62 12.55 1.44
C HIS A 126 0.16 13.98 1.80
N THR A 127 -1.14 14.20 1.78
CA THR A 127 -1.70 15.47 2.19
C THR A 127 -1.57 15.59 3.71
N ALA A 128 -1.20 16.75 4.18
CA ALA A 128 -1.20 17.04 5.61
C ALA A 128 -2.64 16.84 6.15
N ALA A 129 -2.79 15.89 7.05
CA ALA A 129 -4.00 15.67 7.82
C ALA A 129 -3.71 16.03 9.28
N GLN A 130 -4.69 16.57 9.99
CA GLN A 130 -4.54 16.88 11.41
C GLN A 130 -4.74 15.64 12.29
N GLY A 131 -4.19 15.68 13.49
CA GLY A 131 -4.35 14.63 14.50
C GLY A 131 -3.38 13.45 14.36
N PRO A 132 -3.45 12.49 15.28
CA PRO A 132 -2.56 11.33 15.32
C PRO A 132 -2.82 10.38 14.17
N LEU A 133 -1.81 9.55 13.86
CA LEU A 133 -1.92 8.46 12.89
C LEU A 133 -2.55 7.21 13.54
N HIS A 134 -3.49 6.62 12.82
CA HIS A 134 -4.03 5.29 13.11
C HIS A 134 -3.66 4.37 11.94
N LEU A 135 -2.58 3.63 12.09
CA LEU A 135 -2.02 2.85 10.99
C LEU A 135 -2.73 1.49 10.83
N VAL A 136 -2.90 1.10 9.58
CA VAL A 136 -3.19 -0.28 9.20
C VAL A 136 -2.08 -0.75 8.26
N ILE A 137 -1.43 -1.86 8.62
CA ILE A 137 -0.25 -2.38 7.93
C ILE A 137 -0.55 -3.76 7.36
N ASP A 138 -0.15 -3.97 6.10
CA ASP A 138 -0.25 -5.27 5.44
C ASP A 138 0.70 -5.35 4.24
N GLY A 139 0.96 -6.58 3.76
CA GLY A 139 1.77 -6.88 2.59
C GLY A 139 0.96 -7.45 1.44
N THR A 140 1.36 -7.18 0.21
CA THR A 140 0.73 -7.76 -0.97
C THR A 140 1.73 -8.14 -2.05
N GLY A 141 1.50 -9.27 -2.71
CA GLY A 141 2.29 -9.67 -3.86
C GLY A 141 2.00 -8.84 -5.12
N LEU A 142 3.05 -8.44 -5.82
CA LEU A 142 3.02 -7.85 -7.15
C LEU A 142 3.81 -8.71 -8.13
N LYS A 143 3.19 -9.04 -9.26
CA LYS A 143 3.89 -9.76 -10.35
C LYS A 143 4.88 -8.82 -11.03
N ILE A 144 6.04 -9.32 -11.42
CA ILE A 144 6.94 -8.60 -12.34
C ILE A 144 6.50 -8.91 -13.77
N SER A 145 6.51 -7.90 -14.63
CA SER A 145 6.19 -8.06 -16.06
C SER A 145 7.12 -9.09 -16.71
N GLY A 146 6.54 -10.02 -17.45
CA GLY A 146 7.26 -11.11 -18.10
C GLY A 146 6.30 -12.13 -18.72
N GLU A 147 6.83 -13.25 -19.23
CA GLU A 147 6.03 -14.30 -19.89
C GLU A 147 4.95 -14.88 -18.98
N GLY A 148 3.78 -15.19 -19.58
CA GLY A 148 2.56 -15.59 -18.86
C GLY A 148 2.73 -16.87 -18.03
N GLU A 149 2.02 -17.02 -16.90
CA GLU A 149 1.95 -18.23 -16.07
C GLU A 149 1.56 -19.46 -16.93
N TRP A 150 0.81 -19.21 -18.00
CA TRP A 150 0.40 -20.22 -18.97
C TRP A 150 1.58 -20.92 -19.64
N LYS A 151 2.59 -20.17 -20.16
CA LYS A 151 3.81 -20.75 -20.75
C LYS A 151 4.60 -21.61 -19.76
N ARG A 152 4.67 -21.17 -18.48
CA ARG A 152 5.33 -21.95 -17.44
C ARG A 152 4.62 -23.27 -17.17
N ARG A 153 3.28 -23.25 -17.20
CA ARG A 153 2.47 -24.45 -16.94
C ARG A 153 2.57 -25.48 -18.06
N ILE A 154 2.74 -25.02 -19.31
CA ILE A 154 2.82 -25.91 -20.50
C ILE A 154 4.24 -26.35 -20.81
N HIS A 155 5.22 -25.47 -20.68
CA HIS A 155 6.60 -25.73 -21.12
C HIS A 155 7.58 -26.05 -19.99
N GLY A 156 7.12 -26.22 -18.75
CA GLY A 156 7.96 -26.66 -17.62
C GLY A 156 9.22 -25.82 -17.37
N THR A 157 9.28 -24.59 -17.94
CA THR A 157 10.46 -23.75 -17.84
C THR A 157 10.68 -23.29 -16.40
N ASP A 158 11.88 -23.55 -15.89
CA ASP A 158 12.34 -23.22 -14.55
C ASP A 158 11.93 -21.82 -14.10
N GLY A 159 11.36 -21.77 -12.90
CA GLY A 159 10.76 -20.58 -12.32
C GLY A 159 11.69 -19.40 -12.03
N LYS A 160 12.96 -19.45 -12.48
CA LYS A 160 13.97 -18.39 -12.26
C LYS A 160 13.64 -17.04 -12.93
N ARG A 161 12.76 -17.01 -13.93
CA ARG A 161 12.45 -15.78 -14.70
C ARG A 161 11.24 -15.00 -14.22
N ARG A 162 10.52 -15.44 -13.18
CA ARG A 162 9.37 -14.73 -12.63
C ARG A 162 9.55 -14.45 -11.17
N GLY A 163 9.98 -13.24 -10.96
CA GLY A 163 9.97 -12.70 -9.62
C GLY A 163 8.59 -12.17 -9.26
N TRP A 164 8.17 -12.44 -8.06
CA TRP A 164 7.20 -11.65 -7.35
C TRP A 164 7.97 -10.65 -6.50
N ARG A 165 7.35 -9.51 -6.24
CA ARG A 165 7.77 -8.57 -5.20
C ARG A 165 6.68 -8.49 -4.16
N LYS A 166 7.06 -8.21 -2.93
CA LYS A 166 6.13 -7.85 -1.88
C LYS A 166 6.12 -6.33 -1.74
N LEU A 167 4.93 -5.76 -1.79
CA LEU A 167 4.69 -4.36 -1.49
C LEU A 167 4.02 -4.29 -0.12
N HIS A 168 4.71 -3.70 0.85
CA HIS A 168 4.22 -3.47 2.19
C HIS A 168 3.77 -2.02 2.30
N LEU A 169 2.59 -1.80 2.88
CA LEU A 169 1.99 -0.48 3.01
C LEU A 169 1.57 -0.23 4.46
N ALA A 170 1.85 0.97 4.93
CA ALA A 170 1.22 1.55 6.11
C ALA A 170 0.25 2.63 5.65
N LEU A 171 -1.04 2.43 5.87
CA LEU A 171 -2.10 3.38 5.57
C LEU A 171 -2.59 4.03 6.86
N ASP A 172 -2.88 5.31 6.79
CA ASP A 172 -3.65 5.99 7.83
C ASP A 172 -5.14 5.64 7.67
N ALA A 173 -5.72 5.01 8.67
CA ALA A 173 -7.10 4.54 8.65
C ALA A 173 -8.14 5.65 8.52
N LEU A 174 -7.80 6.90 8.89
CA LEU A 174 -8.69 8.05 8.80
C LEU A 174 -8.66 8.69 7.41
N SER A 175 -7.47 8.98 6.88
CA SER A 175 -7.32 9.64 5.59
C SER A 175 -7.30 8.67 4.40
N HIS A 176 -7.14 7.37 4.64
CA HIS A 176 -6.93 6.32 3.64
C HIS A 176 -5.70 6.56 2.75
N GLN A 177 -4.77 7.41 3.17
CA GLN A 177 -3.51 7.67 2.48
C GLN A 177 -2.41 6.74 2.96
N VAL A 178 -1.52 6.40 2.07
CA VAL A 178 -0.32 5.63 2.40
C VAL A 178 0.73 6.59 2.97
N VAL A 179 1.18 6.31 4.17
CA VAL A 179 2.20 7.09 4.90
C VAL A 179 3.51 6.33 5.08
N GLY A 180 3.53 5.05 4.74
CA GLY A 180 4.74 4.21 4.71
C GLY A 180 4.64 3.17 3.59
N LYS A 181 5.76 2.91 2.91
CA LYS A 181 5.82 1.98 1.78
C LYS A 181 7.20 1.34 1.68
N VAL A 182 7.25 0.01 1.62
CA VAL A 182 8.47 -0.76 1.34
C VAL A 182 8.19 -1.76 0.23
N LEU A 183 9.13 -1.91 -0.70
CA LEU A 183 9.09 -2.94 -1.74
C LEU A 183 10.25 -3.89 -1.52
N THR A 184 9.97 -5.17 -1.34
CA THR A 184 10.95 -6.22 -1.04
C THR A 184 10.89 -7.36 -2.03
N ASP A 185 11.81 -8.30 -1.89
CA ASP A 185 11.72 -9.60 -2.53
C ASP A 185 10.56 -10.42 -1.94
N LYS A 186 10.16 -11.46 -2.66
CA LYS A 186 9.03 -12.33 -2.28
C LYS A 186 9.24 -13.09 -0.96
N ASP A 187 10.49 -13.33 -0.60
CA ASP A 187 10.88 -14.17 0.53
C ASP A 187 11.03 -13.39 1.84
N THR A 188 11.04 -12.05 1.79
CA THR A 188 11.09 -11.18 2.98
C THR A 188 9.83 -11.35 3.82
N HIS A 189 9.99 -11.58 5.14
CA HIS A 189 8.86 -11.65 6.05
C HIS A 189 8.23 -10.28 6.31
N ASP A 190 6.93 -10.24 6.50
CA ASP A 190 6.19 -8.98 6.67
C ASP A 190 6.65 -8.22 7.93
N SER A 191 7.01 -8.94 9.00
CA SER A 191 7.53 -8.35 10.24
C SER A 191 8.88 -7.65 10.11
N GLU A 192 9.72 -8.05 9.15
CA GLU A 192 11.06 -7.47 8.96
C GLU A 192 11.04 -6.00 8.51
N VAL A 193 9.96 -5.60 7.84
CA VAL A 193 9.81 -4.23 7.33
C VAL A 193 8.97 -3.32 8.21
N PHE A 194 8.47 -3.85 9.33
CA PHE A 194 7.55 -3.13 10.20
C PHE A 194 8.18 -1.85 10.77
N GLU A 195 9.39 -1.94 11.29
CA GLU A 195 10.12 -0.78 11.85
C GLU A 195 10.33 0.32 10.79
N GLU A 196 10.73 -0.07 9.57
CA GLU A 196 10.90 0.90 8.48
C GLU A 196 9.58 1.58 8.09
N LEU A 197 8.47 0.85 8.07
CA LEU A 197 7.14 1.42 7.83
C LEU A 197 6.74 2.41 8.93
N MET A 198 7.03 2.08 10.19
CA MET A 198 6.81 2.97 11.34
C MET A 198 7.65 4.23 11.23
N ARG A 199 8.92 4.09 10.89
CA ARG A 199 9.86 5.21 10.71
C ARG A 199 9.39 6.16 9.60
N GLN A 200 8.94 5.61 8.46
CA GLN A 200 8.40 6.43 7.36
C GLN A 200 7.11 7.15 7.77
N ALA A 201 6.22 6.48 8.48
CA ALA A 201 4.99 7.09 8.97
C ALA A 201 5.29 8.23 9.97
N ALA A 202 6.24 8.02 10.89
CA ALA A 202 6.68 9.03 11.85
C ALA A 202 7.32 10.25 11.19
N ALA A 203 7.98 10.08 10.03
CA ALA A 203 8.56 11.18 9.26
C ALA A 203 7.51 12.19 8.75
N SER A 204 6.21 11.87 8.83
CA SER A 204 5.12 12.82 8.58
C SER A 204 5.00 13.92 9.65
N GLY A 205 5.72 13.82 10.76
CA GLY A 205 5.62 14.73 11.92
C GLY A 205 4.40 14.50 12.81
N ARG A 206 3.55 13.49 12.48
CA ARG A 206 2.34 13.16 13.25
C ARG A 206 2.63 12.01 14.23
N PRO A 207 2.16 12.07 15.49
CA PRO A 207 2.33 10.97 16.43
C PRO A 207 1.52 9.75 15.97
N ILE A 208 2.11 8.56 16.10
CA ILE A 208 1.41 7.30 15.80
C ILE A 208 0.70 6.84 17.07
N LYS A 209 -0.64 6.80 17.07
CA LYS A 209 -1.42 6.40 18.25
C LYS A 209 -1.70 4.90 18.26
N SER A 210 -2.02 4.32 17.12
CA SER A 210 -2.33 2.90 17.04
C SER A 210 -1.90 2.29 15.71
N VAL A 211 -1.59 0.99 15.75
CA VAL A 211 -1.24 0.18 14.58
C VAL A 211 -2.05 -1.11 14.61
N LYS A 212 -2.69 -1.46 13.50
CA LYS A 212 -3.38 -2.74 13.33
C LYS A 212 -2.72 -3.52 12.20
N ALA A 213 -2.30 -4.75 12.50
CA ALA A 213 -1.61 -5.62 11.55
C ALA A 213 -2.09 -7.06 11.70
N ASP A 214 -1.80 -7.93 10.75
CA ASP A 214 -2.20 -9.33 10.85
C ASP A 214 -1.29 -10.14 11.79
N GLY A 215 -1.61 -11.45 11.99
CA GLY A 215 -0.84 -12.29 12.89
C GLY A 215 0.61 -12.58 12.47
N ALA A 216 1.02 -12.22 11.24
CA ALA A 216 2.41 -12.31 10.82
C ALA A 216 3.30 -11.29 11.55
N TYR A 217 2.69 -10.22 12.04
CA TYR A 217 3.36 -9.17 12.83
C TYR A 217 3.36 -9.43 14.35
N ASP A 218 2.86 -10.60 14.82
CA ASP A 218 2.97 -11.02 16.22
C ASP A 218 4.39 -11.46 16.54
N THR A 219 5.33 -10.52 16.53
CA THR A 219 6.75 -10.72 16.82
C THR A 219 7.27 -9.65 17.80
N GLU A 220 8.22 -10.02 18.61
CA GLU A 220 8.86 -9.11 19.58
C GLU A 220 9.36 -7.83 18.90
N GLY A 221 10.02 -7.95 17.74
CA GLY A 221 10.53 -6.78 16.99
C GLY A 221 9.44 -5.78 16.64
N CYS A 222 8.24 -6.26 16.24
CA CYS A 222 7.11 -5.38 15.94
C CYS A 222 6.58 -4.67 17.19
N TYR A 223 6.51 -5.36 18.33
CA TYR A 223 6.09 -4.74 19.59
C TYR A 223 7.11 -3.72 20.09
N ASN A 224 8.41 -4.04 19.99
CA ASN A 224 9.47 -3.10 20.36
C ASN A 224 9.44 -1.84 19.49
N ALA A 225 9.27 -1.97 18.18
CA ALA A 225 9.14 -0.85 17.26
C ALA A 225 7.91 0.01 17.55
N ALA A 226 6.75 -0.62 17.82
CA ALA A 226 5.54 0.09 18.20
C ALA A 226 5.72 0.85 19.53
N HIS A 227 6.33 0.20 20.52
CA HIS A 227 6.63 0.78 21.84
C HIS A 227 7.55 1.99 21.75
N ALA A 228 8.62 1.92 20.92
CA ALA A 228 9.52 3.04 20.66
C ALA A 228 8.79 4.29 20.13
N HIS A 229 7.73 4.08 19.35
CA HIS A 229 6.87 5.16 18.84
C HIS A 229 5.67 5.49 19.76
N LYS A 230 5.58 4.89 20.97
CA LYS A 230 4.46 5.02 21.90
C LYS A 230 3.10 4.67 21.26
N ALA A 231 3.10 3.75 20.32
CA ALA A 231 1.92 3.32 19.55
C ALA A 231 1.36 2.01 20.11
N ALA A 232 0.03 1.91 20.22
CA ALA A 232 -0.65 0.68 20.59
C ALA A 232 -0.69 -0.27 19.37
N LEU A 233 0.01 -1.41 19.42
CA LEU A 233 -0.04 -2.44 18.39
C LEU A 233 -1.16 -3.44 18.71
N THR A 234 -2.09 -3.61 17.77
CA THR A 234 -3.15 -4.61 17.81
C THR A 234 -2.91 -5.64 16.71
N THR A 235 -2.46 -6.81 17.07
CA THR A 235 -2.28 -7.97 16.17
C THR A 235 -2.80 -9.23 16.88
N PRO A 236 -3.44 -10.17 16.16
CA PRO A 236 -3.90 -11.40 16.77
C PRO A 236 -2.71 -12.24 17.24
N PRO A 237 -2.62 -12.58 18.54
CA PRO A 237 -1.58 -13.48 19.02
C PRO A 237 -1.63 -14.82 18.28
N ARG A 238 -0.46 -15.44 18.07
CA ARG A 238 -0.38 -16.77 17.44
C ARG A 238 -1.17 -17.79 18.27
N ARG A 239 -1.66 -18.85 17.63
CA ARG A 239 -2.28 -19.97 18.37
C ARG A 239 -1.24 -20.60 19.28
N GLY A 240 -1.60 -20.87 20.53
CA GLY A 240 -0.69 -21.37 21.54
C GLY A 240 0.26 -20.34 22.16
N ALA A 241 0.07 -19.05 21.84
CA ALA A 241 0.83 -17.99 22.50
C ALA A 241 0.57 -17.96 24.01
N VAL A 242 1.64 -17.84 24.80
CA VAL A 242 1.60 -17.71 26.24
C VAL A 242 1.98 -16.31 26.68
N VAL A 243 1.45 -15.87 27.82
CA VAL A 243 1.83 -14.61 28.45
C VAL A 243 3.24 -14.70 29.01
N GLN A 244 3.93 -13.58 29.09
CA GLN A 244 5.17 -13.50 29.85
C GLN A 244 4.89 -13.82 31.32
N CYS A 245 5.84 -14.46 32.01
CA CYS A 245 5.67 -14.82 33.42
C CYS A 245 5.76 -13.56 34.30
N PRO A 246 4.67 -13.11 34.94
CA PRO A 246 4.68 -11.83 35.67
C PRO A 246 5.34 -11.93 37.05
N HIS A 247 5.54 -13.15 37.57
CA HIS A 247 6.04 -13.39 38.93
C HIS A 247 7.55 -13.39 39.07
N ILE A 248 8.24 -13.34 37.96
CA ILE A 248 9.69 -13.23 37.96
C ILE A 248 10.00 -11.80 37.52
N ILE A 249 10.15 -10.87 38.46
CA ILE A 249 10.83 -9.59 38.28
C ILE A 249 12.30 -9.92 37.94
N THR A 250 12.47 -10.63 36.87
CA THR A 250 13.75 -11.04 36.35
C THR A 250 14.04 -10.19 35.12
N ARG A 251 15.29 -10.10 34.76
CA ARG A 251 15.85 -9.42 33.56
C ARG A 251 15.14 -9.71 32.23
N HIS A 252 14.03 -10.45 32.23
CA HIS A 252 13.32 -10.97 31.05
C HIS A 252 11.94 -10.38 30.78
N TYR A 253 11.38 -9.57 31.72
CA TYR A 253 10.12 -8.89 31.45
C TYR A 253 10.32 -7.78 30.39
N LYS A 254 9.52 -7.84 29.32
CA LYS A 254 9.59 -6.91 28.19
C LYS A 254 8.32 -6.04 28.16
N PRO A 255 8.38 -4.79 28.63
CA PRO A 255 7.20 -3.91 28.68
C PRO A 255 6.52 -3.73 27.32
N ALA A 256 7.28 -3.78 26.24
CA ALA A 256 6.76 -3.69 24.87
C ALA A 256 5.75 -4.79 24.54
N LEU A 257 5.85 -5.97 25.18
CA LEU A 257 4.95 -7.10 24.96
C LEU A 257 3.66 -7.06 25.85
N ALA A 258 3.51 -6.09 26.72
CA ALA A 258 2.33 -5.96 27.58
C ALA A 258 1.00 -5.98 26.78
N PRO A 259 0.86 -5.27 25.64
CA PRO A 259 -0.38 -5.34 24.84
C PRO A 259 -0.67 -6.74 24.27
N ARG A 260 0.40 -7.52 23.98
CA ARG A 260 0.26 -8.91 23.54
C ARG A 260 -0.26 -9.80 24.65
N ASP A 261 0.30 -9.66 25.84
CA ASP A 261 -0.12 -10.42 27.02
C ASP A 261 -1.56 -10.11 27.41
N GLU A 262 -1.98 -8.84 27.33
CA GLU A 262 -3.36 -8.43 27.53
C GLU A 262 -4.30 -9.08 26.51
N ALA A 263 -3.93 -9.09 25.24
CA ALA A 263 -4.69 -9.76 24.20
C ALA A 263 -4.84 -11.28 24.45
N ILE A 264 -3.79 -11.94 24.90
CA ILE A 264 -3.80 -13.38 25.24
C ILE A 264 -4.74 -13.62 26.41
N ARG A 265 -4.61 -12.87 27.53
CA ARG A 265 -5.47 -13.01 28.71
C ARG A 265 -6.94 -12.79 28.33
N ARG A 266 -7.22 -11.71 27.56
CA ARG A 266 -8.59 -11.43 27.14
C ARG A 266 -9.20 -12.54 26.30
N ILE A 267 -8.46 -13.13 25.38
CA ILE A 267 -8.92 -14.27 24.58
C ILE A 267 -9.16 -15.50 25.48
N GLN A 268 -8.32 -15.74 26.48
CA GLN A 268 -8.49 -16.84 27.44
C GLN A 268 -9.73 -16.64 28.32
N GLU A 269 -9.97 -15.44 28.84
CA GLU A 269 -11.17 -15.06 29.57
C GLU A 269 -12.47 -15.33 28.77
N LEU A 270 -12.41 -15.11 27.46
CA LEU A 270 -13.53 -15.34 26.56
C LEU A 270 -13.73 -16.83 26.16
N GLY A 271 -12.86 -17.74 26.65
CA GLY A 271 -12.95 -19.18 26.39
C GLY A 271 -11.81 -19.77 25.56
N GLY A 272 -10.88 -18.94 25.03
CA GLY A 272 -9.65 -19.38 24.35
C GLY A 272 -9.83 -19.94 22.92
N ASP A 273 -11.05 -20.09 22.46
CA ASP A 273 -11.44 -20.72 21.19
C ASP A 273 -11.54 -19.72 20.01
N ASP A 274 -11.97 -20.19 18.83
CA ASP A 274 -12.15 -19.32 17.66
C ASP A 274 -13.28 -18.28 17.82
N PRO A 275 -14.44 -18.57 18.46
CA PRO A 275 -15.41 -17.57 18.87
C PRO A 275 -14.83 -16.47 19.78
N ALA A 276 -14.05 -16.84 20.80
CA ALA A 276 -13.39 -15.91 21.70
C ALA A 276 -12.45 -14.95 20.93
N ARG A 277 -11.67 -15.49 20.00
CA ARG A 277 -10.81 -14.68 19.10
C ARG A 277 -11.63 -13.75 18.20
N ALA A 278 -12.76 -14.20 17.70
CA ALA A 278 -13.65 -13.37 16.89
C ALA A 278 -14.25 -12.22 17.71
N GLN A 279 -14.65 -12.49 18.96
CA GLN A 279 -15.14 -11.47 19.89
C GLN A 279 -14.06 -10.46 20.24
N TRP A 280 -12.85 -10.89 20.59
CA TRP A 280 -11.71 -10.01 20.87
C TRP A 280 -11.41 -9.08 19.66
N LYS A 281 -11.47 -9.59 18.42
CA LYS A 281 -11.31 -8.77 17.21
C LYS A 281 -12.40 -7.70 17.07
N GLN A 282 -13.62 -7.96 17.54
CA GLN A 282 -14.71 -6.98 17.57
C GLN A 282 -14.46 -5.92 18.63
N GLU A 283 -14.13 -6.32 19.86
CA GLU A 283 -13.85 -5.44 20.99
C GLU A 283 -12.70 -4.47 20.69
N THR A 284 -11.62 -4.94 20.05
CA THR A 284 -10.44 -4.12 19.70
C THR A 284 -10.60 -3.31 18.40
N GLY A 285 -11.73 -3.46 17.69
CA GLY A 285 -11.93 -2.84 16.39
C GLY A 285 -10.90 -3.31 15.33
N TYR A 286 -10.37 -4.52 15.49
CA TYR A 286 -9.37 -5.10 14.60
C TYR A 286 -9.82 -5.17 13.13
N HIS A 287 -11.12 -5.23 12.87
CA HIS A 287 -11.69 -5.26 11.52
C HIS A 287 -11.25 -4.08 10.65
N GLN A 288 -10.83 -2.94 11.23
CA GLN A 288 -10.27 -1.82 10.47
C GLN A 288 -9.03 -2.19 9.68
N ARG A 289 -8.32 -3.30 10.02
CA ARG A 289 -7.20 -3.81 9.24
C ARG A 289 -7.57 -4.04 7.76
N SER A 290 -8.81 -4.38 7.48
CA SER A 290 -9.31 -4.55 6.10
C SER A 290 -9.16 -3.31 5.21
N LEU A 291 -8.94 -2.13 5.80
CA LEU A 291 -8.62 -0.91 5.04
C LEU A 291 -7.27 -1.04 4.32
N ALA A 292 -6.30 -1.78 4.86
CA ALA A 292 -5.05 -2.08 4.16
C ALA A 292 -5.32 -2.90 2.89
N GLU A 293 -6.13 -3.95 2.99
CA GLU A 293 -6.55 -4.77 1.85
C GLU A 293 -7.27 -3.92 0.79
N THR A 294 -8.15 -3.01 1.24
CA THR A 294 -8.83 -2.04 0.36
C THR A 294 -7.84 -1.11 -0.34
N GLY A 295 -6.83 -0.61 0.38
CA GLY A 295 -5.76 0.21 -0.19
C GLY A 295 -4.97 -0.53 -1.27
N MET A 296 -4.62 -1.79 -1.00
CA MET A 296 -3.93 -2.65 -1.96
C MET A 296 -4.77 -2.99 -3.18
N PHE A 297 -6.04 -3.28 -2.98
CA PHE A 297 -6.99 -3.49 -4.07
C PHE A 297 -7.09 -2.25 -4.96
N ARG A 298 -7.23 -1.06 -4.38
CA ARG A 298 -7.26 0.21 -5.10
C ARG A 298 -5.99 0.42 -5.92
N ARG A 299 -4.82 0.19 -5.34
CA ARG A 299 -3.54 0.29 -6.08
C ARG A 299 -3.51 -0.66 -7.27
N LYS A 300 -3.88 -1.93 -7.09
CA LYS A 300 -3.90 -2.93 -8.16
C LYS A 300 -4.89 -2.59 -9.27
N THR A 301 -6.06 -2.06 -8.91
CA THR A 301 -7.09 -1.66 -9.86
C THR A 301 -6.68 -0.42 -10.65
N LEU A 302 -6.14 0.61 -9.99
CA LEU A 302 -5.76 1.86 -10.62
C LEU A 302 -4.51 1.73 -11.51
N PHE A 303 -3.51 0.96 -11.06
CA PHE A 303 -2.17 0.95 -11.67
C PHE A 303 -1.69 -0.43 -12.13
N ALA A 304 -2.57 -1.40 -12.25
CA ALA A 304 -2.33 -2.81 -12.56
C ALA A 304 -1.70 -3.63 -11.41
N PRO A 305 -1.98 -4.94 -11.37
CA PRO A 305 -1.48 -5.84 -10.31
C PRO A 305 -0.02 -6.27 -10.52
N ARG A 306 0.67 -5.68 -11.49
CA ARG A 306 2.03 -6.02 -11.87
C ARG A 306 2.92 -4.79 -11.95
N LEU A 307 4.23 -5.02 -11.82
CA LEU A 307 5.27 -4.02 -12.08
C LEU A 307 5.70 -4.15 -13.55
N SER A 308 5.86 -3.03 -14.24
CA SER A 308 6.25 -2.97 -15.65
C SER A 308 7.76 -3.09 -15.83
N THR A 309 8.53 -2.69 -14.83
CA THR A 309 9.98 -2.67 -14.86
C THR A 309 10.60 -3.96 -14.31
N LYS A 310 11.81 -4.32 -14.79
CA LYS A 310 12.49 -5.56 -14.43
C LYS A 310 13.51 -5.39 -13.28
N ILE A 311 14.12 -4.23 -13.17
CA ILE A 311 15.20 -3.93 -12.21
C ILE A 311 14.61 -3.41 -10.91
N MET A 312 15.07 -3.89 -9.74
CA MET A 312 14.56 -3.53 -8.41
C MET A 312 14.51 -2.02 -8.19
N LYS A 313 15.58 -1.27 -8.50
CA LYS A 313 15.60 0.19 -8.36
C LYS A 313 14.47 0.87 -9.14
N ASN A 314 14.23 0.44 -10.38
CA ASN A 314 13.12 0.96 -11.20
C ASN A 314 11.75 0.56 -10.63
N GLN A 315 11.63 -0.66 -10.07
CA GLN A 315 10.41 -1.15 -9.42
C GLN A 315 10.09 -0.34 -8.15
N GLN A 316 11.10 0.03 -7.38
CA GLN A 316 10.96 0.90 -6.20
C GLN A 316 10.39 2.26 -6.60
N VAL A 317 10.94 2.88 -7.64
CA VAL A 317 10.44 4.16 -8.19
C VAL A 317 9.04 4.00 -8.76
N GLU A 318 8.78 2.97 -9.58
CA GLU A 318 7.46 2.68 -10.14
C GLU A 318 6.41 2.51 -9.05
N SER A 319 6.72 1.75 -8.00
CA SER A 319 5.79 1.56 -6.89
C SER A 319 5.53 2.86 -6.13
N LEU A 320 6.55 3.71 -5.96
CA LEU A 320 6.42 4.99 -5.26
C LEU A 320 5.60 6.01 -6.06
N LEU A 321 5.83 6.10 -7.38
CA LEU A 321 5.02 6.93 -8.28
C LEU A 321 3.54 6.53 -8.22
N THR A 322 3.24 5.22 -8.29
CA THR A 322 1.85 4.74 -8.21
C THR A 322 1.20 5.01 -6.85
N ILE A 323 1.97 4.94 -5.75
CA ILE A 323 1.46 5.28 -4.42
C ILE A 323 1.23 6.78 -4.28
N ASN A 324 2.15 7.63 -4.74
CA ASN A 324 1.96 9.09 -4.74
C ASN A 324 0.74 9.49 -5.56
N ALA A 325 0.58 8.89 -6.74
CA ALA A 325 -0.60 9.08 -7.58
C ALA A 325 -1.89 8.63 -6.86
N MET A 326 -1.89 7.47 -6.19
CA MET A 326 -3.03 7.00 -5.40
C MET A 326 -3.34 7.95 -4.23
N ASN A 327 -2.34 8.46 -3.52
CA ASN A 327 -2.52 9.43 -2.45
C ASN A 327 -3.16 10.73 -2.97
N LYS A 328 -2.69 11.23 -4.13
CA LYS A 328 -3.30 12.40 -4.79
C LYS A 328 -4.77 12.15 -5.13
N LEU A 329 -5.12 10.98 -5.71
CA LEU A 329 -6.51 10.63 -5.98
C LEU A 329 -7.35 10.49 -4.69
N THR A 330 -6.75 10.00 -3.62
CA THR A 330 -7.40 9.87 -2.30
C THR A 330 -7.71 11.23 -1.70
N SER A 331 -6.78 12.19 -1.81
CA SER A 331 -6.95 13.54 -1.27
C SER A 331 -8.09 14.33 -1.93
N LEU A 332 -8.50 13.97 -3.14
CA LEU A 332 -9.64 14.59 -3.80
C LEU A 332 -10.99 14.23 -3.15
N GLY A 333 -11.06 13.14 -2.42
CA GLY A 333 -12.21 12.69 -1.67
C GLY A 333 -12.46 11.19 -1.75
N MET A 334 -12.95 10.65 -0.65
CA MET A 334 -13.31 9.24 -0.49
C MET A 334 -14.79 9.08 -0.14
N PRO A 335 -15.42 7.93 -0.47
CA PRO A 335 -16.79 7.67 -0.08
C PRO A 335 -16.86 7.46 1.44
N ARG A 336 -17.87 8.03 2.08
CA ARG A 336 -18.28 7.66 3.44
C ARG A 336 -19.43 6.69 3.36
N SER A 337 -19.17 5.45 3.76
CA SER A 337 -20.17 4.38 3.72
C SER A 337 -20.71 4.13 5.12
N VAL A 338 -22.03 4.15 5.25
CA VAL A 338 -22.72 3.77 6.49
C VAL A 338 -23.53 2.51 6.27
N LYS A 339 -23.61 1.70 7.32
CA LYS A 339 -24.43 0.49 7.31
C LYS A 339 -25.89 0.91 7.19
N ARG A 340 -26.64 0.32 6.26
CA ARG A 340 -28.08 0.50 6.23
C ARG A 340 -28.69 -0.17 7.45
N ALA A 341 -29.63 0.50 8.11
CA ALA A 341 -30.51 -0.19 9.04
C ALA A 341 -31.21 -1.31 8.27
N ALA A 342 -31.35 -2.47 8.95
CA ALA A 342 -32.04 -3.62 8.39
C ALA A 342 -33.50 -3.31 8.12
#